data_97ee0c87e07447c4a7726a9191f6d12b
#
_entry.id   97ee0c87e07447c4a7726a9191f6d12b
#
_cell.length_a   1.000
_cell.length_b   1.000
_cell.length_c   1.000
_cell.angle_alpha   90.00
_cell.angle_beta   90.00
_cell.angle_gamma   90.00
#
_symmetry.space_group_name_H-M   'P 1'
#
loop_
_entity.id
_entity.type
_entity.pdbx_description
1 polymer ?
#
loop_
_entity_poly.entity_id
_entity_poly.type
_entity_poly.pdbx_seq_one_letter_code
_entity_poly.pdbx_strand_id
1 'polypeptide(L)'
;TAKAQTNTTAPQATAALIRLHGSNTVGEKLAPALLEAFLAQQGGAEFSWQQQAHANERQVSFKDDGKTQLVELHAHGSSTAFKDLLSGKADIGMSSRRISLDEVDKGMLKLGDLSKIGNEHIIALDGLAVIVNQNNSLKALSTEQLAKIFSGEVSRWSELGGADKPIVILARDDNSGTFDTFNSLVLKKFTKTLSAKAR
;
A
#
# COMPACT_ATOMS: atom_id res chain seq x y z
N THR A 1 -58.28 12.32 -16.21
CA THR A 1 -57.12 11.57 -16.71
C THR A 1 -55.96 11.77 -15.72
N ALA A 2 -55.81 10.85 -14.76
CA ALA A 2 -54.69 10.87 -13.80
C ALA A 2 -53.47 10.24 -14.45
N LYS A 3 -52.34 10.98 -14.54
CA LYS A 3 -51.03 10.44 -14.93
C LYS A 3 -50.44 9.72 -13.73
N ALA A 4 -50.23 8.40 -13.88
CA ALA A 4 -49.46 7.61 -12.94
C ALA A 4 -47.99 8.09 -13.00
N GLN A 5 -47.45 8.60 -11.89
CA GLN A 5 -46.04 8.81 -11.71
C GLN A 5 -45.40 7.48 -11.36
N THR A 6 -44.63 6.94 -12.30
CA THR A 6 -43.73 5.80 -12.03
C THR A 6 -42.57 6.33 -11.19
N ASN A 7 -42.59 6.11 -9.89
CA ASN A 7 -41.41 6.26 -9.02
C ASN A 7 -40.39 5.19 -9.41
N THR A 8 -39.46 5.55 -10.25
CA THR A 8 -38.25 4.74 -10.50
C THR A 8 -37.32 4.99 -9.31
N THR A 9 -37.41 4.15 -8.29
CA THR A 9 -36.44 4.13 -7.20
C THR A 9 -35.08 3.77 -7.82
N ALA A 10 -34.13 4.70 -7.81
CA ALA A 10 -32.75 4.41 -8.20
C ALA A 10 -32.25 3.23 -7.35
N PRO A 11 -31.50 2.28 -7.93
CA PRO A 11 -30.98 1.15 -7.17
C PRO A 11 -30.13 1.72 -6.03
N GLN A 12 -30.52 1.40 -4.80
CA GLN A 12 -29.76 1.75 -3.61
C GLN A 12 -28.38 1.07 -3.75
N ALA A 13 -27.32 1.87 -3.74
CA ALA A 13 -25.96 1.35 -3.82
C ALA A 13 -25.77 0.37 -2.64
N THR A 14 -25.50 -0.89 -2.96
CA THR A 14 -25.22 -1.91 -1.95
C THR A 14 -23.94 -1.50 -1.21
N ALA A 15 -24.01 -1.32 0.10
CA ALA A 15 -22.85 -1.01 0.91
C ALA A 15 -21.81 -2.15 0.81
N ALA A 16 -20.54 -1.84 0.79
CA ALA A 16 -19.49 -2.85 0.78
C ALA A 16 -19.53 -3.65 2.08
N LEU A 17 -19.45 -4.99 1.96
CA LEU A 17 -19.39 -5.93 3.07
C LEU A 17 -18.11 -5.75 3.89
N ILE A 18 -16.99 -5.56 3.19
CA ILE A 18 -15.65 -5.35 3.77
C ILE A 18 -14.92 -4.30 2.92
N ARG A 19 -14.16 -3.42 3.58
CA ARG A 19 -13.34 -2.40 2.93
C ARG A 19 -11.86 -2.62 3.30
N LEU A 20 -11.04 -2.94 2.29
CA LEU A 20 -9.61 -3.17 2.43
C LEU A 20 -8.84 -1.98 1.86
N HIS A 21 -8.18 -1.17 2.71
CA HIS A 21 -7.42 0.00 2.27
C HIS A 21 -5.94 -0.10 2.64
N GLY A 22 -5.06 0.43 1.80
CA GLY A 22 -3.66 0.61 2.15
C GLY A 22 -2.64 0.31 1.07
N SER A 23 -1.70 -0.58 1.37
CA SER A 23 -0.50 -0.86 0.59
C SER A 23 -0.77 -1.26 -0.85
N ASN A 24 -0.08 -0.61 -1.80
CA ASN A 24 -0.06 -1.03 -3.20
C ASN A 24 0.59 -2.41 -3.36
N THR A 25 1.68 -2.70 -2.62
CA THR A 25 2.37 -4.00 -2.66
C THR A 25 1.42 -5.15 -2.32
N VAL A 26 0.59 -4.99 -1.30
CA VAL A 26 -0.39 -6.00 -0.89
C VAL A 26 -1.63 -5.94 -1.78
N GLY A 27 -2.15 -4.74 -2.04
CA GLY A 27 -3.45 -4.53 -2.69
C GLY A 27 -3.47 -4.73 -4.19
N GLU A 28 -2.31 -4.71 -4.89
CA GLU A 28 -2.31 -4.80 -6.34
C GLU A 28 -2.63 -6.19 -6.87
N LYS A 29 -2.02 -7.24 -6.28
CA LYS A 29 -2.19 -8.64 -6.73
C LYS A 29 -2.50 -9.60 -5.59
N LEU A 30 -1.81 -9.49 -4.44
CA LEU A 30 -1.92 -10.46 -3.36
C LEU A 30 -3.29 -10.42 -2.71
N ALA A 31 -3.77 -9.25 -2.29
CA ALA A 31 -5.07 -9.14 -1.63
C ALA A 31 -6.24 -9.57 -2.53
N PRO A 32 -6.32 -9.21 -3.83
CA PRO A 32 -7.35 -9.76 -4.71
C PRO A 32 -7.38 -11.29 -4.76
N ALA A 33 -6.21 -11.93 -4.93
CA ALA A 33 -6.12 -13.38 -5.01
C ALA A 33 -6.52 -14.07 -3.69
N LEU A 34 -6.07 -13.54 -2.55
CA LEU A 34 -6.45 -14.05 -1.24
C LEU A 34 -7.94 -13.85 -0.96
N LEU A 35 -8.49 -12.70 -1.34
CA LEU A 35 -9.90 -12.39 -1.15
C LEU A 35 -10.79 -13.33 -1.95
N GLU A 36 -10.53 -13.53 -3.24
CA GLU A 36 -11.29 -14.49 -4.06
C GLU A 36 -11.22 -15.91 -3.49
N ALA A 37 -10.02 -16.37 -3.12
CA ALA A 37 -9.86 -17.70 -2.55
C ALA A 37 -10.63 -17.86 -1.23
N PHE A 38 -10.57 -16.86 -0.35
CA PHE A 38 -11.30 -16.85 0.91
C PHE A 38 -12.83 -16.86 0.67
N LEU A 39 -13.34 -15.94 -0.15
CA LEU A 39 -14.75 -15.83 -0.43
C LEU A 39 -15.31 -17.09 -1.10
N ALA A 40 -14.55 -17.70 -2.01
CA ALA A 40 -14.94 -18.98 -2.62
C ALA A 40 -15.05 -20.11 -1.58
N GLN A 41 -14.14 -20.16 -0.59
CA GLN A 41 -14.24 -21.12 0.52
C GLN A 41 -15.47 -20.90 1.40
N GLN A 42 -15.96 -19.66 1.47
CA GLN A 42 -17.17 -19.32 2.22
C GLN A 42 -18.47 -19.52 1.39
N GLY A 43 -18.37 -20.07 0.17
CA GLY A 43 -19.54 -20.32 -0.70
C GLY A 43 -19.79 -19.23 -1.73
N GLY A 44 -18.96 -18.21 -1.79
CA GLY A 44 -19.04 -17.14 -2.79
C GLY A 44 -18.79 -17.66 -4.21
N ALA A 45 -19.50 -17.10 -5.18
CA ALA A 45 -19.42 -17.45 -6.60
C ALA A 45 -19.59 -16.22 -7.50
N GLU A 46 -19.35 -16.37 -8.79
CA GLU A 46 -19.59 -15.34 -9.82
C GLU A 46 -18.82 -14.02 -9.53
N PHE A 47 -17.51 -14.10 -9.28
CA PHE A 47 -16.67 -12.95 -9.00
C PHE A 47 -16.52 -12.03 -10.21
N SER A 48 -16.76 -10.73 -10.00
CA SER A 48 -16.55 -9.70 -11.03
C SER A 48 -15.84 -8.49 -10.46
N TRP A 49 -14.62 -8.25 -10.93
CA TRP A 49 -13.80 -7.10 -10.56
C TRP A 49 -14.12 -5.89 -11.43
N GLN A 50 -14.31 -4.75 -10.80
CA GLN A 50 -14.54 -3.48 -11.47
C GLN A 50 -13.54 -2.44 -10.97
N GLN A 51 -12.89 -1.75 -11.91
CA GLN A 51 -12.07 -0.58 -11.62
C GLN A 51 -12.99 0.58 -11.25
N GLN A 52 -12.65 1.29 -10.17
CA GLN A 52 -13.37 2.49 -9.75
C GLN A 52 -12.78 3.76 -10.39
N ALA A 53 -13.25 4.94 -9.97
CA ALA A 53 -12.88 6.22 -10.57
C ALA A 53 -11.39 6.55 -10.47
N HIS A 54 -10.73 6.10 -9.40
CA HIS A 54 -9.29 6.31 -9.21
C HIS A 54 -8.50 5.06 -9.57
N ALA A 55 -7.30 5.27 -10.12
CA ALA A 55 -6.33 4.19 -10.28
C ALA A 55 -6.06 3.54 -8.91
N ASN A 56 -5.95 2.23 -8.85
CA ASN A 56 -5.76 1.44 -7.63
C ASN A 56 -6.98 1.35 -6.69
N GLU A 57 -8.15 1.81 -7.10
CA GLU A 57 -9.43 1.54 -6.45
C GLU A 57 -10.19 0.50 -7.24
N ARG A 58 -10.55 -0.58 -6.59
CA ARG A 58 -11.27 -1.70 -7.19
C ARG A 58 -12.38 -2.17 -6.29
N GLN A 59 -13.39 -2.77 -6.89
CA GLN A 59 -14.48 -3.41 -6.19
C GLN A 59 -14.72 -4.79 -6.79
N VAL A 60 -14.88 -5.79 -5.96
CA VAL A 60 -15.33 -7.09 -6.40
C VAL A 60 -16.78 -7.31 -5.98
N SER A 61 -17.62 -7.68 -6.93
CA SER A 61 -18.95 -8.23 -6.67
C SER A 61 -18.90 -9.74 -6.74
N PHE A 62 -19.68 -10.41 -5.90
CA PHE A 62 -19.81 -11.86 -5.90
C PHE A 62 -21.21 -12.27 -5.42
N LYS A 63 -21.62 -13.51 -5.70
CA LYS A 63 -22.85 -14.09 -5.19
C LYS A 63 -22.58 -14.88 -3.92
N ASP A 64 -23.38 -14.60 -2.90
CA ASP A 64 -23.42 -15.33 -1.64
C ASP A 64 -24.88 -15.59 -1.29
N ASP A 65 -25.25 -16.85 -1.20
CA ASP A 65 -26.65 -17.30 -0.97
C ASP A 65 -27.67 -16.58 -1.88
N GLY A 66 -27.31 -16.46 -3.18
CA GLY A 66 -28.13 -15.80 -4.20
C GLY A 66 -28.16 -14.26 -4.14
N LYS A 67 -27.55 -13.64 -3.14
CA LYS A 67 -27.46 -12.19 -3.00
C LYS A 67 -26.13 -11.67 -3.57
N THR A 68 -26.19 -10.49 -4.18
CA THR A 68 -24.94 -9.81 -4.60
C THR A 68 -24.33 -9.09 -3.42
N GLN A 69 -23.08 -9.45 -3.10
CA GLN A 69 -22.23 -8.80 -2.10
C GLN A 69 -21.12 -8.02 -2.78
N LEU A 70 -20.57 -7.04 -2.09
CA LEU A 70 -19.49 -6.18 -2.58
C LEU A 70 -18.35 -6.13 -1.58
N VAL A 71 -17.11 -6.14 -2.06
CA VAL A 71 -15.91 -5.84 -1.28
C VAL A 71 -15.13 -4.73 -1.97
N GLU A 72 -14.71 -3.75 -1.20
CA GLU A 72 -13.95 -2.59 -1.67
C GLU A 72 -12.47 -2.78 -1.37
N LEU A 73 -11.62 -2.42 -2.34
CA LEU A 73 -10.18 -2.50 -2.22
C LEU A 73 -9.53 -1.21 -2.76
N HIS A 74 -8.89 -0.43 -1.88
CA HIS A 74 -8.16 0.79 -2.20
C HIS A 74 -6.68 0.64 -1.88
N ALA A 75 -5.82 0.70 -2.90
CA ALA A 75 -4.38 0.48 -2.79
C ALA A 75 -3.61 1.79 -3.00
N HIS A 76 -3.65 2.70 -2.01
CA HIS A 76 -3.08 4.05 -2.06
C HIS A 76 -1.80 4.23 -1.22
N GLY A 77 -1.24 3.14 -0.69
CA GLY A 77 -0.04 3.13 0.15
C GLY A 77 -0.33 2.80 1.61
N SER A 78 0.70 2.29 2.32
CA SER A 78 0.55 1.78 3.70
C SER A 78 0.05 2.82 4.69
N SER A 79 0.39 4.10 4.52
CA SER A 79 -0.06 5.17 5.42
C SER A 79 -1.57 5.40 5.35
N THR A 80 -2.20 5.14 4.19
CA THR A 80 -3.65 5.25 4.05
C THR A 80 -4.39 4.16 4.82
N ALA A 81 -3.79 2.96 5.00
CA ALA A 81 -4.35 1.89 5.82
C ALA A 81 -4.70 2.39 7.22
N PHE A 82 -3.73 2.96 7.91
CA PHE A 82 -3.90 3.42 9.28
C PHE A 82 -4.82 4.64 9.38
N LYS A 83 -4.69 5.58 8.44
CA LYS A 83 -5.57 6.76 8.37
C LYS A 83 -7.03 6.37 8.16
N ASP A 84 -7.31 5.40 7.29
CA ASP A 84 -8.66 5.01 6.94
C ASP A 84 -9.29 4.10 8.01
N LEU A 85 -8.50 3.26 8.68
CA LEU A 85 -8.95 2.56 9.89
C LEU A 85 -9.37 3.57 10.98
N LEU A 86 -8.54 4.57 11.27
CA LEU A 86 -8.82 5.61 12.26
C LEU A 86 -10.07 6.42 11.95
N SER A 87 -10.32 6.70 10.68
CA SER A 87 -11.51 7.46 10.23
C SER A 87 -12.75 6.59 10.04
N GLY A 88 -12.65 5.26 10.21
CA GLY A 88 -13.75 4.31 9.98
C GLY A 88 -14.10 4.12 8.50
N LYS A 89 -13.18 4.45 7.60
CA LYS A 89 -13.33 4.24 6.16
C LYS A 89 -12.88 2.87 5.70
N ALA A 90 -12.07 2.16 6.49
CA ALA A 90 -11.62 0.81 6.22
C ALA A 90 -11.94 -0.10 7.41
N ASP A 91 -12.13 -1.37 7.12
CA ASP A 91 -12.32 -2.45 8.10
C ASP A 91 -11.02 -3.24 8.27
N ILE A 92 -10.24 -3.36 7.20
CA ILE A 92 -8.94 -4.02 7.18
C ILE A 92 -7.90 -3.07 6.56
N GLY A 93 -6.80 -2.86 7.27
CA GLY A 93 -5.66 -2.10 6.79
C GLY A 93 -4.60 -3.00 6.16
N MET A 94 -4.28 -2.78 4.89
CA MET A 94 -3.18 -3.46 4.21
C MET A 94 -1.89 -2.66 4.36
N SER A 95 -0.82 -3.24 4.87
CA SER A 95 0.45 -2.54 5.03
C SER A 95 1.64 -3.41 4.62
N SER A 96 2.64 -2.80 3.98
CA SER A 96 3.96 -3.41 3.70
C SER A 96 5.03 -2.96 4.71
N ARG A 97 4.62 -2.33 5.82
CA ARG A 97 5.46 -1.97 6.96
C ARG A 97 4.69 -2.14 8.26
N ARG A 98 5.38 -2.17 9.34
CA ARG A 98 4.74 -2.08 10.66
C ARG A 98 4.09 -0.72 10.88
N ILE A 99 3.08 -0.69 11.71
CA ILE A 99 2.49 0.56 12.22
C ILE A 99 3.57 1.36 12.97
N SER A 100 3.59 2.68 12.79
CA SER A 100 4.50 3.57 13.52
C SER A 100 3.93 3.90 14.90
N LEU A 101 4.80 4.30 15.84
CA LEU A 101 4.37 4.70 17.19
C LEU A 101 3.36 5.85 17.15
N ASP A 102 3.55 6.84 16.28
CA ASP A 102 2.61 7.96 16.11
C ASP A 102 1.22 7.51 15.63
N GLU A 103 1.17 6.50 14.74
CA GLU A 103 -0.10 5.91 14.27
C GLU A 103 -0.77 5.10 15.39
N VAL A 104 0.02 4.35 16.20
CA VAL A 104 -0.50 3.66 17.39
C VAL A 104 -1.11 4.64 18.37
N ASP A 105 -0.37 5.71 18.70
CA ASP A 105 -0.83 6.72 19.67
C ASP A 105 -2.13 7.40 19.21
N LYS A 106 -2.23 7.75 17.93
CA LYS A 106 -3.44 8.31 17.33
C LYS A 106 -4.63 7.34 17.36
N GLY A 107 -4.36 6.04 17.26
CA GLY A 107 -5.37 4.98 17.25
C GLY A 107 -5.84 4.55 18.64
N MET A 108 -5.02 4.71 19.65
CA MET A 108 -5.15 4.10 20.96
C MET A 108 -6.53 4.26 21.61
N LEU A 109 -7.08 5.46 21.57
CA LEU A 109 -8.38 5.76 22.22
C LEU A 109 -9.58 5.17 21.47
N LYS A 110 -9.46 4.97 20.16
CA LYS A 110 -10.58 4.59 19.30
C LYS A 110 -10.56 3.11 18.89
N LEU A 111 -9.39 2.59 18.62
CA LEU A 111 -9.19 1.25 18.08
C LEU A 111 -8.35 0.36 19.01
N GLY A 112 -7.80 0.93 20.09
CA GLY A 112 -6.83 0.24 20.94
C GLY A 112 -5.45 0.17 20.27
N ASP A 113 -4.60 -0.66 20.84
CA ASP A 113 -3.22 -0.84 20.34
C ASP A 113 -3.20 -1.75 19.10
N LEU A 114 -3.10 -1.14 17.93
CA LEU A 114 -3.05 -1.84 16.65
C LEU A 114 -1.74 -2.61 16.43
N SER A 115 -0.71 -2.41 17.25
CA SER A 115 0.56 -3.15 17.15
C SER A 115 0.55 -4.50 17.88
N LYS A 116 -0.51 -4.80 18.65
CA LYS A 116 -0.62 -6.04 19.41
C LYS A 116 -0.94 -7.24 18.52
N ILE A 117 -0.50 -8.40 19.00
CA ILE A 117 -0.91 -9.71 18.49
C ILE A 117 -2.45 -9.79 18.52
N GLY A 118 -3.04 -10.14 17.38
CA GLY A 118 -4.50 -10.16 17.20
C GLY A 118 -5.03 -8.97 16.40
N ASN A 119 -4.29 -7.84 16.37
CA ASN A 119 -4.61 -6.70 15.50
C ASN A 119 -3.64 -6.62 14.31
N GLU A 120 -2.39 -7.08 14.44
CA GLU A 120 -1.43 -7.21 13.35
C GLU A 120 -1.32 -8.67 12.89
N HIS A 121 -1.58 -8.91 11.61
CA HIS A 121 -1.48 -10.23 10.98
C HIS A 121 -0.40 -10.20 9.89
N ILE A 122 0.76 -10.82 10.16
CA ILE A 122 1.86 -10.90 9.19
C ILE A 122 1.55 -12.05 8.22
N ILE A 123 1.25 -11.70 6.97
CA ILE A 123 0.88 -12.67 5.93
C ILE A 123 2.07 -13.08 5.05
N ALA A 124 3.12 -12.25 4.97
CA ALA A 124 4.34 -12.52 4.21
C ALA A 124 5.49 -11.64 4.69
N LEU A 125 6.72 -12.00 4.30
CA LEU A 125 7.89 -11.13 4.41
C LEU A 125 8.17 -10.51 3.05
N ASP A 126 8.44 -9.21 3.04
CA ASP A 126 8.84 -8.45 1.85
C ASP A 126 10.27 -7.95 1.99
N GLY A 127 10.93 -7.69 0.85
CA GLY A 127 12.29 -7.18 0.81
C GLY A 127 12.42 -6.00 -0.15
N LEU A 128 13.24 -5.02 0.23
CA LEU A 128 13.60 -3.89 -0.62
C LEU A 128 14.85 -4.21 -1.43
N ALA A 129 14.73 -4.10 -2.75
CA ALA A 129 15.87 -4.18 -3.66
C ALA A 129 16.17 -2.78 -4.23
N VAL A 130 17.42 -2.37 -4.14
CA VAL A 130 17.93 -1.21 -4.86
C VAL A 130 18.43 -1.68 -6.21
N ILE A 131 17.80 -1.23 -7.27
CA ILE A 131 18.14 -1.62 -8.63
C ILE A 131 19.01 -0.56 -9.30
N VAL A 132 19.97 -1.01 -10.09
CA VAL A 132 20.85 -0.16 -10.92
C VAL A 132 20.89 -0.70 -12.34
N ASN A 133 21.38 0.11 -13.28
CA ASN A 133 21.57 -0.34 -14.65
C ASN A 133 22.49 -1.57 -14.70
N GLN A 134 22.16 -2.55 -15.54
CA GLN A 134 22.94 -3.81 -15.69
C GLN A 134 24.43 -3.61 -16.03
N ASN A 135 24.76 -2.48 -16.67
CA ASN A 135 26.14 -2.12 -17.01
C ASN A 135 26.88 -1.39 -15.87
N ASN A 136 26.28 -1.26 -14.67
CA ASN A 136 26.98 -0.75 -13.52
C ASN A 136 28.02 -1.76 -13.03
N SER A 137 29.27 -1.32 -12.91
CA SER A 137 30.38 -2.19 -12.49
C SER A 137 30.34 -2.55 -11.00
N LEU A 138 29.66 -1.75 -10.17
CA LEU A 138 29.54 -2.01 -8.73
C LEU A 138 28.61 -3.18 -8.48
N LYS A 139 29.11 -4.14 -7.70
CA LYS A 139 28.35 -5.39 -7.38
C LYS A 139 27.68 -5.34 -6.02
N ALA A 140 28.13 -4.46 -5.14
CA ALA A 140 27.57 -4.31 -3.80
C ALA A 140 27.75 -2.89 -3.30
N LEU A 141 26.85 -2.45 -2.45
CA LEU A 141 26.92 -1.19 -1.72
C LEU A 141 26.55 -1.46 -0.27
N SER A 142 27.21 -0.79 0.66
CA SER A 142 26.79 -0.79 2.05
C SER A 142 25.53 0.05 2.26
N THR A 143 24.79 -0.19 3.34
CA THR A 143 23.63 0.62 3.70
C THR A 143 24.01 2.10 3.91
N GLU A 144 25.21 2.37 4.44
CA GLU A 144 25.71 3.72 4.59
C GLU A 144 25.98 4.40 3.23
N GLN A 145 26.58 3.66 2.27
CA GLN A 145 26.78 4.17 0.92
C GLN A 145 25.45 4.48 0.23
N LEU A 146 24.45 3.63 0.41
CA LEU A 146 23.08 3.90 -0.07
C LEU A 146 22.52 5.18 0.56
N ALA A 147 22.68 5.36 1.88
CA ALA A 147 22.22 6.56 2.55
C ALA A 147 22.90 7.83 1.99
N LYS A 148 24.21 7.78 1.72
CA LYS A 148 24.96 8.89 1.10
C LYS A 148 24.52 9.18 -0.35
N ILE A 149 24.23 8.15 -1.13
CA ILE A 149 23.69 8.32 -2.49
C ILE A 149 22.33 9.00 -2.42
N PHE A 150 21.40 8.42 -1.67
CA PHE A 150 20.02 8.91 -1.66
C PHE A 150 19.86 10.26 -0.95
N SER A 151 20.79 10.65 -0.07
CA SER A 151 20.85 12.03 0.47
C SER A 151 21.49 13.03 -0.50
N GLY A 152 22.15 12.55 -1.57
CA GLY A 152 22.84 13.39 -2.55
C GLY A 152 24.24 13.80 -2.15
N GLU A 153 24.79 13.25 -1.07
CA GLU A 153 26.19 13.46 -0.66
C GLU A 153 27.18 12.83 -1.65
N VAL A 154 26.84 11.66 -2.17
CA VAL A 154 27.54 10.99 -3.25
C VAL A 154 26.72 11.19 -4.52
N SER A 155 27.29 11.84 -5.51
CA SER A 155 26.60 12.23 -6.74
C SER A 155 27.13 11.56 -8.01
N ARG A 156 28.27 10.88 -7.92
CA ARG A 156 28.94 10.19 -9.03
C ARG A 156 29.33 8.77 -8.62
N TRP A 157 29.22 7.83 -9.53
CA TRP A 157 29.62 6.44 -9.29
C TRP A 157 31.12 6.30 -9.06
N SER A 158 31.96 7.21 -9.62
CA SER A 158 33.42 7.24 -9.40
C SER A 158 33.79 7.44 -7.94
N GLU A 159 33.00 8.13 -7.14
CA GLU A 159 33.20 8.30 -5.71
C GLU A 159 33.11 6.98 -4.91
N LEU A 160 32.55 5.96 -5.53
CA LEU A 160 32.37 4.62 -4.96
C LEU A 160 33.21 3.56 -5.68
N GLY A 161 34.13 3.96 -6.54
CA GLY A 161 34.99 3.06 -7.33
C GLY A 161 34.34 2.54 -8.61
N GLY A 162 33.24 3.14 -9.04
CA GLY A 162 32.58 2.86 -10.32
C GLY A 162 33.02 3.77 -11.44
N ALA A 163 32.26 3.78 -12.54
CA ALA A 163 32.52 4.65 -13.70
C ALA A 163 32.31 6.13 -13.37
N ASP A 164 33.04 7.03 -14.08
CA ASP A 164 32.84 8.47 -13.89
C ASP A 164 31.56 8.98 -14.57
N LYS A 165 30.42 8.63 -13.96
CA LYS A 165 29.08 9.00 -14.41
C LYS A 165 28.24 9.54 -13.25
N PRO A 166 27.33 10.49 -13.50
CA PRO A 166 26.43 10.99 -12.47
C PRO A 166 25.44 9.92 -12.02
N ILE A 167 25.03 10.01 -10.76
CA ILE A 167 23.96 9.19 -10.18
C ILE A 167 22.65 9.94 -10.34
N VAL A 168 21.63 9.27 -10.90
CA VAL A 168 20.24 9.74 -10.91
C VAL A 168 19.48 8.94 -9.88
N ILE A 169 18.92 9.63 -8.90
CA ILE A 169 18.15 9.00 -7.82
C ILE A 169 16.69 8.93 -8.25
N LEU A 170 16.11 7.71 -8.24
CA LEU A 170 14.71 7.46 -8.45
C LEU A 170 14.12 6.94 -7.14
N ALA A 171 13.14 7.65 -6.58
CA ALA A 171 12.46 7.28 -5.35
C ALA A 171 10.96 7.12 -5.57
N ARG A 172 10.30 6.43 -4.64
CA ARG A 172 8.85 6.38 -4.58
C ARG A 172 8.32 7.62 -3.88
N ASP A 173 7.06 7.89 -4.06
CA ASP A 173 6.31 8.97 -3.42
C ASP A 173 6.16 8.75 -1.90
N ASP A 174 5.77 9.81 -1.20
CA ASP A 174 5.66 9.84 0.27
C ASP A 174 4.55 8.94 0.84
N ASN A 175 3.59 8.48 0.03
CA ASN A 175 2.56 7.54 0.45
C ASN A 175 2.99 6.07 0.32
N SER A 176 4.18 5.83 -0.26
CA SER A 176 4.68 4.49 -0.51
C SER A 176 5.25 3.84 0.76
N GLY A 177 4.69 2.69 1.16
CA GLY A 177 5.27 1.87 2.22
C GLY A 177 6.69 1.40 1.92
N THR A 178 7.05 1.23 0.64
CA THR A 178 8.43 0.96 0.19
C THR A 178 9.35 2.12 0.53
N PHE A 179 8.91 3.37 0.26
CA PHE A 179 9.68 4.55 0.63
C PHE A 179 9.79 4.70 2.15
N ASP A 180 8.70 4.52 2.90
CA ASP A 180 8.71 4.56 4.36
C ASP A 180 9.72 3.57 4.96
N THR A 181 9.73 2.33 4.44
CA THR A 181 10.67 1.30 4.87
C THR A 181 12.11 1.68 4.52
N PHE A 182 12.37 2.15 3.30
CA PHE A 182 13.70 2.61 2.89
C PHE A 182 14.17 3.79 3.74
N ASN A 183 13.31 4.77 3.95
CA ASN A 183 13.61 5.94 4.78
C ASN A 183 13.98 5.53 6.21
N SER A 184 13.24 4.61 6.80
CA SER A 184 13.48 4.12 8.16
C SER A 184 14.78 3.32 8.27
N LEU A 185 14.99 2.33 7.39
CA LEU A 185 16.10 1.38 7.47
C LEU A 185 17.42 1.91 6.89
N VAL A 186 17.35 2.89 6.00
CA VAL A 186 18.52 3.42 5.30
C VAL A 186 18.79 4.87 5.68
N LEU A 187 17.88 5.81 5.38
CA LEU A 187 18.15 7.22 5.56
C LEU A 187 18.22 7.63 7.04
N LYS A 188 17.16 7.39 7.80
CA LYS A 188 17.08 7.75 9.24
C LYS A 188 18.13 7.06 10.09
N LYS A 189 18.51 5.83 9.75
CA LYS A 189 19.57 5.09 10.44
C LYS A 189 20.91 5.84 10.44
N PHE A 190 21.18 6.64 9.42
CA PHE A 190 22.39 7.45 9.28
C PHE A 190 22.10 8.95 9.40
N THR A 191 20.98 9.33 9.97
CA THR A 191 20.57 10.74 10.17
C THR A 191 20.56 11.52 8.86
N LYS A 192 20.10 10.88 7.78
CA LYS A 192 19.99 11.46 6.44
C LYS A 192 18.53 11.69 6.05
N THR A 193 18.33 12.55 5.06
CA THR A 193 17.04 12.81 4.41
C THR A 193 17.17 12.60 2.91
N LEU A 194 16.08 12.31 2.23
CA LEU A 194 16.09 12.16 0.77
C LEU A 194 16.51 13.47 0.11
N SER A 195 17.35 13.36 -0.91
CA SER A 195 17.77 14.49 -1.72
C SER A 195 16.60 15.15 -2.44
N ALA A 196 16.53 16.47 -2.44
CA ALA A 196 15.57 17.23 -3.26
C ALA A 196 15.73 17.01 -4.78
N LYS A 197 16.84 16.41 -5.21
CA LYS A 197 17.08 16.04 -6.62
C LYS A 197 16.54 14.65 -6.99
N ALA A 198 16.02 13.88 -6.03
CA ALA A 198 15.36 12.62 -6.31
C ALA A 198 14.08 12.84 -7.15
N ARG A 199 13.78 11.90 -8.05
CA ARG A 199 12.65 11.95 -9.00
C ARG A 199 11.71 10.80 -8.73
#